data_df872e7587f63aee35f6002fd9188154
#
_entry.id   df872e7587f63aee35f6002fd9188154
#
_cell.length_a   1.000
_cell.length_b   1.000
_cell.length_c   1.000
_cell.angle_alpha   90.00
_cell.angle_beta   90.00
_cell.angle_gamma   90.00
#
_symmetry.space_group_name_H-M   'P 1'
#
loop_
_entity.id
_entity.type
_entity.pdbx_description
1 polymer ?
#
loop_
_entity_poly.entity_id
_entity_poly.type
_entity_poly.pdbx_seq_one_letter_code
_entity_poly.pdbx_strand_id
1 'polypeptide(L)'
;CIRDSTTTGYGYNDLGRETLEKVYADVFHTEDALVRPQITCGTHALALALSANLRPNDKLVYISGKPYDTLEEVIGIRPSNGSLAEYGVKYDQVDLLENGEFDFEGIKEKITNDVKVVGIQRSKGYATRPTLSVEKIGQAIKAVKEINPNIIVMVDNCYGEFVEEIEPSDVGADMIVGSLIKNPGGGLAPIGGYICGTKQCVENCSYRLTTPGLGKEVGANLGVMSSFYQGLFLAPNVVASALKGAIFAANLFEKFNFNVIPDGKESRHDIIQAIEFGNPDCVIAFCKGIQVAAPVDSYLTPEPWDMPGYDAPVIMAAGAFVSGSSIELSADGPIKPPYAVYFQGGLTWHHAKLGILKAFQNMVDDGLITLK
;
A
#
# COMPACT_ATOMS: atom_id res chain seq x y z
N CYS A 1 11.39 -3.19 27.59
CA CYS A 1 10.21 -3.81 28.21
C CYS A 1 9.14 -2.79 28.60
N ILE A 2 9.49 -1.65 29.23
CA ILE A 2 8.49 -0.61 29.58
C ILE A 2 7.89 0.04 28.33
N ARG A 3 8.68 0.18 27.27
CA ARG A 3 8.24 0.84 26.02
C ARG A 3 7.26 0.02 25.19
N ASP A 4 7.26 -1.29 25.30
CA ASP A 4 6.37 -2.18 24.57
C ASP A 4 5.13 -2.62 25.35
N SER A 5 4.99 -2.13 26.58
CA SER A 5 3.87 -2.46 27.48
C SER A 5 2.73 -1.44 27.37
N THR A 6 1.58 -1.82 27.90
CA THR A 6 0.38 -0.99 27.95
C THR A 6 0.46 0.02 29.08
N THR A 7 0.13 1.28 28.79
CA THR A 7 -0.04 2.33 29.80
C THR A 7 -1.40 2.18 30.50
N THR A 8 -1.46 2.53 31.77
CA THR A 8 -2.69 2.57 32.56
C THR A 8 -3.29 3.99 32.63
N GLY A 9 -4.43 4.14 33.26
CA GLY A 9 -5.11 5.44 33.43
C GLY A 9 -5.65 5.98 32.12
N TYR A 10 -5.46 7.26 31.90
CA TYR A 10 -5.94 7.94 30.68
C TYR A 10 -5.04 7.75 29.44
N GLY A 11 -3.88 7.11 29.59
CA GLY A 11 -2.94 6.88 28.49
C GLY A 11 -2.13 8.11 28.08
N TYR A 12 -2.18 9.20 28.84
CA TYR A 12 -1.29 10.34 28.61
C TYR A 12 0.16 9.98 28.89
N ASN A 13 1.08 10.56 28.11
CA ASN A 13 2.52 10.27 28.21
C ASN A 13 2.82 8.77 28.07
N ASP A 14 2.18 8.11 27.11
CA ASP A 14 2.45 6.67 26.83
C ASP A 14 3.82 6.55 26.19
N LEU A 15 4.80 6.13 26.99
CA LEU A 15 6.20 5.99 26.59
C LEU A 15 6.36 5.03 25.39
N GLY A 16 5.57 3.95 25.35
CA GLY A 16 5.59 2.99 24.24
C GLY A 16 5.16 3.60 22.93
N ARG A 17 4.01 4.27 22.93
CA ARG A 17 3.43 4.95 21.77
C ARG A 17 4.35 6.06 21.26
N GLU A 18 4.78 6.96 22.15
CA GLU A 18 5.65 8.10 21.77
C GLU A 18 7.01 7.63 21.22
N THR A 19 7.59 6.59 21.82
CA THR A 19 8.85 6.03 21.34
C THR A 19 8.67 5.34 19.99
N LEU A 20 7.56 4.61 19.76
CA LEU A 20 7.27 3.97 18.47
C LEU A 20 7.17 4.99 17.34
N GLU A 21 6.43 6.08 17.58
CA GLU A 21 6.27 7.16 16.60
C GLU A 21 7.61 7.83 16.29
N LYS A 22 8.44 8.04 17.31
CA LYS A 22 9.80 8.55 17.10
C LYS A 22 10.67 7.57 16.30
N VAL A 23 10.59 6.27 16.58
CA VAL A 23 11.35 5.25 15.81
C VAL A 23 10.90 5.24 14.34
N TYR A 24 9.58 5.36 14.06
CA TYR A 24 9.10 5.48 12.69
C TYR A 24 9.59 6.76 12.01
N ALA A 25 9.55 7.90 12.70
CA ALA A 25 10.08 9.15 12.17
C ALA A 25 11.58 9.04 11.85
N ASP A 26 12.37 8.44 12.73
CA ASP A 26 13.81 8.21 12.54
C ASP A 26 14.08 7.24 11.37
N VAL A 27 13.31 6.14 11.23
CA VAL A 27 13.47 5.13 10.17
C VAL A 27 13.12 5.68 8.79
N PHE A 28 12.07 6.50 8.70
CA PHE A 28 11.62 7.11 7.45
C PHE A 28 12.17 8.53 7.23
N HIS A 29 13.13 8.98 8.04
CA HIS A 29 13.79 10.28 7.96
C HIS A 29 12.80 11.46 7.88
N THR A 30 11.78 11.45 8.73
CA THR A 30 10.74 12.49 8.79
C THR A 30 10.79 13.26 10.10
N GLU A 31 10.13 14.43 10.14
CA GLU A 31 10.09 15.26 11.35
C GLU A 31 9.24 14.64 12.46
N ASP A 32 8.17 13.92 12.09
CA ASP A 32 7.24 13.30 13.03
C ASP A 32 6.52 12.10 12.39
N ALA A 33 5.86 11.30 13.21
CA ALA A 33 5.05 10.18 12.78
C ALA A 33 3.79 10.01 13.64
N LEU A 34 2.75 9.42 13.05
CA LEU A 34 1.53 8.96 13.70
C LEU A 34 1.37 7.49 13.39
N VAL A 35 1.56 6.61 14.38
CA VAL A 35 1.56 5.14 14.23
C VAL A 35 0.58 4.54 15.21
N ARG A 36 -0.59 4.11 14.74
CA ARG A 36 -1.71 3.82 15.63
C ARG A 36 -2.51 2.58 15.25
N PRO A 37 -2.89 1.75 16.23
CA PRO A 37 -3.85 0.68 16.01
C PRO A 37 -5.27 1.19 15.68
N GLN A 38 -5.61 2.43 16.04
CA GLN A 38 -6.88 3.07 15.71
C GLN A 38 -7.00 3.44 14.23
N ILE A 39 -5.91 3.47 13.49
CA ILE A 39 -5.93 3.57 12.03
C ILE A 39 -6.18 2.16 11.49
N THR A 40 -7.41 1.85 11.14
CA THR A 40 -7.89 0.46 10.94
C THR A 40 -7.33 -0.24 9.71
N CYS A 41 -6.88 0.51 8.70
CA CYS A 41 -6.34 -0.03 7.44
C CYS A 41 -5.60 1.05 6.64
N GLY A 42 -4.98 0.68 5.53
CA GLY A 42 -4.29 1.61 4.63
C GLY A 42 -5.21 2.68 4.05
N THR A 43 -6.42 2.29 3.60
CA THR A 43 -7.42 3.25 3.11
C THR A 43 -7.81 4.27 4.18
N HIS A 44 -7.95 3.85 5.44
CA HIS A 44 -8.21 4.78 6.54
C HIS A 44 -7.01 5.72 6.78
N ALA A 45 -5.78 5.24 6.71
CA ALA A 45 -4.59 6.09 6.82
C ALA A 45 -4.56 7.18 5.74
N LEU A 46 -4.83 6.81 4.49
CA LEU A 46 -4.88 7.74 3.35
C LEU A 46 -6.05 8.73 3.47
N ALA A 47 -7.25 8.24 3.81
CA ALA A 47 -8.42 9.09 4.04
C ALA A 47 -8.16 10.11 5.16
N LEU A 48 -7.49 9.67 6.23
CA LEU A 48 -7.09 10.52 7.34
C LEU A 48 -6.10 11.59 6.91
N ALA A 49 -5.04 11.22 6.19
CA ALA A 49 -4.02 12.13 5.70
C ALA A 49 -4.61 13.21 4.77
N LEU A 50 -5.49 12.82 3.85
CA LEU A 50 -6.18 13.74 2.95
C LEU A 50 -7.14 14.68 3.71
N SER A 51 -8.05 14.11 4.51
CA SER A 51 -9.07 14.90 5.22
C SER A 51 -8.49 15.83 6.30
N ALA A 52 -7.31 15.50 6.82
CA ALA A 52 -6.61 16.34 7.80
C ALA A 52 -5.94 17.56 7.16
N ASN A 53 -5.49 17.45 5.92
CA ASN A 53 -4.69 18.47 5.26
C ASN A 53 -5.40 19.21 4.12
N LEU A 54 -6.68 18.89 3.88
CA LEU A 54 -7.56 19.58 2.94
C LEU A 54 -8.67 20.32 3.68
N ARG A 55 -9.12 21.44 3.09
CA ARG A 55 -10.22 22.28 3.59
C ARG A 55 -11.23 22.52 2.47
N PRO A 56 -12.46 22.97 2.75
CA PRO A 56 -13.42 23.34 1.72
C PRO A 56 -12.83 24.31 0.71
N ASN A 57 -13.03 24.02 -0.58
CA ASN A 57 -12.52 24.72 -1.76
C ASN A 57 -11.04 24.43 -2.11
N ASP A 58 -10.28 23.71 -1.27
CA ASP A 58 -8.98 23.20 -1.67
C ASP A 58 -9.11 22.18 -2.80
N LYS A 59 -8.06 22.05 -3.61
CA LYS A 59 -7.99 21.06 -4.68
C LYS A 59 -6.94 19.99 -4.37
N LEU A 60 -7.33 18.74 -4.57
CA LEU A 60 -6.47 17.55 -4.58
C LEU A 60 -6.16 17.18 -6.04
N VAL A 61 -4.90 16.98 -6.37
CA VAL A 61 -4.49 16.46 -7.69
C VAL A 61 -3.67 15.20 -7.52
N TYR A 62 -4.13 14.07 -8.06
CA TYR A 62 -3.29 12.88 -8.19
C TYR A 62 -2.48 12.96 -9.48
N ILE A 63 -1.17 12.74 -9.41
CA ILE A 63 -0.25 12.86 -10.55
C ILE A 63 0.31 11.53 -11.04
N SER A 64 -0.14 10.43 -10.46
CA SER A 64 0.19 9.06 -10.86
C SER A 64 -1.00 8.31 -11.47
N GLY A 65 -1.95 9.06 -12.01
CA GLY A 65 -3.24 8.55 -12.49
C GLY A 65 -4.26 8.40 -11.36
N LYS A 66 -5.34 7.69 -11.64
CA LYS A 66 -6.41 7.43 -10.70
C LYS A 66 -5.87 6.72 -9.43
N PRO A 67 -6.25 7.16 -8.22
CA PRO A 67 -5.85 6.50 -6.99
C PRO A 67 -6.47 5.11 -6.86
N TYR A 68 -6.00 4.33 -5.89
CA TYR A 68 -6.50 3.00 -5.60
C TYR A 68 -8.03 2.98 -5.40
N ASP A 69 -8.69 1.93 -5.89
CA ASP A 69 -10.14 1.84 -6.01
C ASP A 69 -10.90 2.22 -4.73
N THR A 70 -10.39 1.81 -3.55
CA THR A 70 -11.04 2.13 -2.27
C THR A 70 -10.98 3.62 -1.88
N LEU A 71 -10.13 4.43 -2.53
CA LEU A 71 -10.07 5.87 -2.34
C LEU A 71 -11.05 6.65 -3.22
N GLU A 72 -11.60 6.04 -4.26
CA GLU A 72 -12.52 6.73 -5.16
C GLU A 72 -13.74 7.31 -4.42
N GLU A 73 -14.30 6.53 -3.52
CA GLU A 73 -15.43 6.99 -2.69
C GLU A 73 -15.00 7.95 -1.59
N VAL A 74 -13.82 7.76 -1.01
CA VAL A 74 -13.26 8.70 -0.02
C VAL A 74 -13.11 10.10 -0.61
N ILE A 75 -12.60 10.18 -1.84
CA ILE A 75 -12.38 11.45 -2.55
C ILE A 75 -13.71 11.98 -3.10
N GLY A 76 -14.60 11.10 -3.56
CA GLY A 76 -15.85 11.43 -4.24
C GLY A 76 -15.74 11.36 -5.76
N ILE A 77 -14.74 10.65 -6.30
CA ILE A 77 -14.67 10.27 -7.72
C ILE A 77 -15.88 9.41 -8.07
N ARG A 78 -16.16 8.41 -7.23
CA ARG A 78 -17.47 7.77 -7.15
C ARG A 78 -18.27 8.43 -6.03
N PRO A 79 -19.52 8.85 -6.28
CA PRO A 79 -20.35 9.50 -5.25
C PRO A 79 -20.54 8.61 -4.03
N SER A 80 -20.24 9.15 -2.85
CA SER A 80 -20.45 8.47 -1.58
C SER A 80 -20.67 9.49 -0.46
N ASN A 81 -21.55 9.15 0.49
CA ASN A 81 -21.82 9.99 1.65
C ASN A 81 -20.55 10.12 2.52
N GLY A 82 -20.24 11.33 2.93
CA GLY A 82 -19.06 11.64 3.74
C GLY A 82 -17.76 11.76 2.92
N SER A 83 -17.84 11.74 1.59
CA SER A 83 -16.70 11.95 0.72
C SER A 83 -16.12 13.37 0.85
N LEU A 84 -14.84 13.54 0.48
CA LEU A 84 -14.20 14.87 0.47
C LEU A 84 -14.93 15.85 -0.46
N ALA A 85 -15.51 15.36 -1.57
CA ALA A 85 -16.32 16.18 -2.47
C ALA A 85 -17.54 16.78 -1.80
N GLU A 86 -18.24 16.05 -0.90
CA GLU A 86 -19.35 16.60 -0.13
C GLU A 86 -18.94 17.73 0.83
N TYR A 87 -17.67 17.71 1.28
CA TYR A 87 -17.09 18.79 2.07
C TYR A 87 -16.50 19.92 1.23
N GLY A 88 -16.73 19.90 -0.09
CA GLY A 88 -16.33 20.97 -0.99
C GLY A 88 -14.87 20.90 -1.44
N VAL A 89 -14.19 19.78 -1.25
CA VAL A 89 -12.85 19.53 -1.82
C VAL A 89 -12.99 19.18 -3.29
N LYS A 90 -12.18 19.81 -4.14
CA LYS A 90 -12.13 19.53 -5.57
C LYS A 90 -11.09 18.45 -5.86
N TYR A 91 -11.34 17.66 -6.91
CA TYR A 91 -10.41 16.64 -7.37
C TYR A 91 -10.07 16.81 -8.84
N ASP A 92 -8.83 16.50 -9.20
CA ASP A 92 -8.35 16.35 -10.55
C ASP A 92 -7.23 15.30 -10.59
N GLN A 93 -6.84 14.83 -11.78
CA GLN A 93 -5.73 13.90 -11.94
C GLN A 93 -4.93 14.19 -13.20
N VAL A 94 -3.68 13.71 -13.19
CA VAL A 94 -2.80 13.59 -14.34
C VAL A 94 -2.42 12.12 -14.45
N ASP A 95 -2.73 11.50 -15.57
CA ASP A 95 -2.36 10.13 -15.82
C ASP A 95 -0.88 10.04 -16.18
N LEU A 96 -0.27 8.88 -15.93
CA LEU A 96 1.07 8.60 -16.42
C LEU A 96 1.04 8.47 -17.95
N LEU A 97 2.16 8.77 -18.58
CA LEU A 97 2.35 8.51 -20.01
C LEU A 97 2.30 6.99 -20.29
N GLU A 98 2.09 6.59 -21.53
CA GLU A 98 2.02 5.18 -21.94
C GLU A 98 3.25 4.36 -21.55
N ASN A 99 4.40 4.99 -21.45
CA ASN A 99 5.66 4.37 -20.98
C ASN A 99 5.79 4.30 -19.45
N GLY A 100 4.78 4.73 -18.69
CA GLY A 100 4.79 4.75 -17.24
C GLY A 100 5.58 5.90 -16.60
N GLU A 101 6.01 6.89 -17.39
CA GLU A 101 6.64 8.12 -16.89
C GLU A 101 5.59 9.16 -16.47
N PHE A 102 5.98 10.10 -15.58
CA PHE A 102 5.13 11.22 -15.24
C PHE A 102 4.93 12.17 -16.44
N ASP A 103 3.71 12.63 -16.63
CA ASP A 103 3.39 13.69 -17.59
C ASP A 103 3.65 15.06 -16.95
N PHE A 104 4.88 15.56 -17.07
CA PHE A 104 5.29 16.84 -16.50
C PHE A 104 4.56 18.05 -17.09
N GLU A 105 4.14 17.99 -18.36
CA GLU A 105 3.34 19.06 -18.97
C GLU A 105 1.92 19.06 -18.39
N GLY A 106 1.30 17.89 -18.28
CA GLY A 106 0.00 17.73 -17.62
C GLY A 106 0.04 18.17 -16.16
N ILE A 107 1.10 17.82 -15.42
CA ILE A 107 1.31 18.29 -14.04
C ILE A 107 1.35 19.81 -13.98
N LYS A 108 2.10 20.47 -14.86
CA LYS A 108 2.21 21.93 -14.91
C LYS A 108 0.88 22.61 -15.24
N GLU A 109 0.08 22.01 -16.13
CA GLU A 109 -1.25 22.52 -16.49
C GLU A 109 -2.25 22.40 -15.34
N LYS A 110 -2.26 21.26 -14.61
CA LYS A 110 -3.26 20.96 -13.57
C LYS A 110 -2.97 21.58 -12.23
N ILE A 111 -1.72 21.93 -11.95
CA ILE A 111 -1.33 22.56 -10.68
C ILE A 111 -1.63 24.05 -10.74
N THR A 112 -2.79 24.40 -10.23
CA THR A 112 -3.32 25.78 -10.11
C THR A 112 -3.20 26.28 -8.67
N ASN A 113 -3.46 27.58 -8.44
CA ASN A 113 -3.28 28.22 -7.12
C ASN A 113 -4.14 27.63 -5.99
N ASP A 114 -5.23 26.93 -6.31
CA ASP A 114 -6.13 26.29 -5.37
C ASP A 114 -5.70 24.84 -5.01
N VAL A 115 -4.65 24.33 -5.64
CA VAL A 115 -4.09 23.01 -5.30
C VAL A 115 -3.39 23.08 -3.96
N LYS A 116 -3.87 22.29 -3.02
CA LYS A 116 -3.32 22.19 -1.67
C LYS A 116 -2.54 20.91 -1.44
N VAL A 117 -3.03 19.79 -1.98
CA VAL A 117 -2.38 18.47 -1.86
C VAL A 117 -2.19 17.87 -3.23
N VAL A 118 -1.01 17.31 -3.45
CA VAL A 118 -0.71 16.42 -4.57
C VAL A 118 -0.55 15.01 -4.03
N GLY A 119 -1.29 14.05 -4.62
CA GLY A 119 -1.21 12.64 -4.29
C GLY A 119 -0.38 11.87 -5.31
N ILE A 120 0.45 10.96 -4.83
CA ILE A 120 1.20 9.98 -5.64
C ILE A 120 0.93 8.60 -5.08
N GLN A 121 0.48 7.67 -5.90
CA GLN A 121 0.41 6.26 -5.56
C GLN A 121 1.65 5.55 -6.11
N ARG A 122 2.54 5.05 -5.24
CA ARG A 122 3.79 4.40 -5.63
C ARG A 122 3.55 3.05 -6.32
N SER A 123 2.81 2.17 -5.66
CA SER A 123 2.48 0.84 -6.19
C SER A 123 1.41 0.90 -7.29
N LYS A 124 1.40 -0.12 -8.14
CA LYS A 124 0.48 -0.19 -9.29
C LYS A 124 -0.98 -0.48 -8.94
N GLY A 125 -1.29 -0.98 -7.74
CA GLY A 125 -2.63 -1.50 -7.44
C GLY A 125 -3.02 -2.61 -8.42
N TYR A 126 -4.22 -2.57 -8.98
CA TYR A 126 -4.68 -3.47 -10.03
C TYR A 126 -4.42 -2.95 -11.45
N ALA A 127 -3.50 -2.00 -11.61
CA ALA A 127 -3.07 -1.56 -12.92
C ALA A 127 -1.89 -2.38 -13.45
N THR A 128 -1.72 -2.38 -14.76
CA THR A 128 -0.58 -3.05 -15.44
C THR A 128 0.59 -2.10 -15.67
N ARG A 129 0.53 -0.88 -15.13
CA ARG A 129 1.61 0.09 -15.21
C ARG A 129 2.83 -0.33 -14.37
N PRO A 130 4.04 0.16 -14.68
CA PRO A 130 5.20 0.01 -13.80
C PRO A 130 4.95 0.63 -12.42
N THR A 131 5.59 0.08 -11.38
CA THR A 131 5.67 0.70 -10.06
C THR A 131 6.68 1.84 -10.11
N LEU A 132 6.38 2.95 -9.42
CA LEU A 132 7.21 4.15 -9.44
C LEU A 132 8.42 3.98 -8.50
N SER A 133 9.63 4.20 -9.03
CA SER A 133 10.84 4.27 -8.21
C SER A 133 10.85 5.53 -7.36
N VAL A 134 11.60 5.50 -6.26
CA VAL A 134 11.80 6.68 -5.40
C VAL A 134 12.45 7.83 -6.18
N GLU A 135 13.35 7.51 -7.11
CA GLU A 135 13.98 8.51 -7.99
C GLU A 135 12.94 9.24 -8.85
N LYS A 136 12.04 8.51 -9.55
CA LYS A 136 10.96 9.10 -10.37
C LYS A 136 10.02 9.94 -9.52
N ILE A 137 9.65 9.44 -8.34
CA ILE A 137 8.84 10.19 -7.38
C ILE A 137 9.53 11.51 -7.00
N GLY A 138 10.85 11.48 -6.73
CA GLY A 138 11.63 12.68 -6.42
C GLY A 138 11.63 13.71 -7.55
N GLN A 139 11.73 13.27 -8.82
CA GLN A 139 11.62 14.14 -9.98
C GLN A 139 10.25 14.83 -10.06
N ALA A 140 9.17 14.08 -9.82
CA ALA A 140 7.82 14.61 -9.80
C ALA A 140 7.59 15.59 -8.65
N ILE A 141 8.08 15.26 -7.43
CA ILE A 141 8.02 16.16 -6.27
C ILE A 141 8.74 17.47 -6.57
N LYS A 142 9.93 17.40 -7.14
CA LYS A 142 10.70 18.59 -7.52
C LYS A 142 9.92 19.48 -8.48
N ALA A 143 9.32 18.91 -9.53
CA ALA A 143 8.52 19.65 -10.50
C ALA A 143 7.30 20.33 -9.83
N VAL A 144 6.59 19.62 -8.93
CA VAL A 144 5.49 20.20 -8.15
C VAL A 144 5.95 21.38 -7.28
N LYS A 145 7.06 21.20 -6.57
CA LYS A 145 7.61 22.22 -5.64
C LYS A 145 8.19 23.43 -6.38
N GLU A 146 8.68 23.28 -7.60
CA GLU A 146 9.10 24.38 -8.46
C GLU A 146 7.91 25.28 -8.89
N ILE A 147 6.72 24.69 -9.06
CA ILE A 147 5.50 25.45 -9.36
C ILE A 147 4.99 26.17 -8.11
N ASN A 148 4.85 25.43 -7.00
CA ASN A 148 4.42 26.00 -5.72
C ASN A 148 4.99 25.21 -4.54
N PRO A 149 5.97 25.76 -3.81
CA PRO A 149 6.63 25.08 -2.69
C PRO A 149 5.72 24.79 -1.50
N ASN A 150 4.53 25.42 -1.41
CA ASN A 150 3.59 25.25 -0.32
C ASN A 150 2.59 24.09 -0.54
N ILE A 151 2.62 23.43 -1.69
CA ILE A 151 1.81 22.25 -1.94
C ILE A 151 2.34 21.10 -1.11
N ILE A 152 1.45 20.43 -0.41
CA ILE A 152 1.77 19.20 0.34
C ILE A 152 1.80 18.04 -0.65
N VAL A 153 2.93 17.34 -0.75
CA VAL A 153 3.03 16.12 -1.54
C VAL A 153 2.92 14.91 -0.63
N MET A 154 1.85 14.14 -0.82
CA MET A 154 1.55 12.89 -0.11
C MET A 154 1.84 11.70 -1.00
N VAL A 155 2.60 10.74 -0.50
CA VAL A 155 2.85 9.47 -1.20
C VAL A 155 2.16 8.32 -0.46
N ASP A 156 1.27 7.63 -1.16
CA ASP A 156 0.84 6.28 -0.76
C ASP A 156 2.02 5.33 -0.99
N ASN A 157 2.68 4.96 0.09
CA ASN A 157 3.91 4.16 0.06
C ASN A 157 3.65 2.65 0.23
N CYS A 158 2.39 2.23 0.30
CA CYS A 158 2.01 0.83 0.45
C CYS A 158 2.74 -0.07 -0.55
N TYR A 159 3.31 -1.16 -0.04
CA TYR A 159 4.10 -2.17 -0.75
C TYR A 159 5.51 -1.73 -1.20
N GLY A 160 5.84 -0.43 -1.10
CA GLY A 160 7.15 0.09 -1.47
C GLY A 160 8.14 0.15 -0.32
N GLU A 161 7.67 0.14 0.92
CA GLU A 161 8.50 0.32 2.10
C GLU A 161 9.60 -0.75 2.19
N PHE A 162 10.83 -0.32 2.43
CA PHE A 162 12.04 -1.17 2.55
C PHE A 162 12.41 -1.95 1.27
N VAL A 163 11.90 -1.55 0.11
CA VAL A 163 12.25 -2.18 -1.18
C VAL A 163 13.48 -1.50 -1.79
N GLU A 164 13.61 -0.19 -1.65
CA GLU A 164 14.76 0.60 -2.08
C GLU A 164 15.57 1.08 -0.86
N GLU A 165 16.78 1.56 -1.09
CA GLU A 165 17.66 2.06 -0.02
C GLU A 165 17.17 3.36 0.61
N ILE A 166 16.38 4.13 -0.13
CA ILE A 166 15.77 5.39 0.29
C ILE A 166 14.25 5.34 0.10
N GLU A 167 13.56 6.20 0.83
CA GLU A 167 12.11 6.30 0.81
C GLU A 167 11.64 7.61 0.17
N PRO A 168 10.37 7.75 -0.23
CA PRO A 168 9.88 9.00 -0.82
C PRO A 168 10.05 10.23 0.08
N SER A 169 10.14 10.06 1.39
CA SER A 169 10.49 11.13 2.35
C SER A 169 11.89 11.70 2.13
N ASP A 170 12.87 10.86 1.73
CA ASP A 170 14.24 11.28 1.44
C ASP A 170 14.34 12.17 0.19
N VAL A 171 13.36 12.11 -0.69
CA VAL A 171 13.31 12.88 -1.93
C VAL A 171 12.29 14.01 -1.92
N GLY A 172 11.78 14.35 -0.73
CA GLY A 172 11.00 15.57 -0.48
C GLY A 172 9.48 15.39 -0.36
N ALA A 173 8.97 14.18 -0.19
CA ALA A 173 7.56 13.98 0.16
C ALA A 173 7.28 14.59 1.54
N ASP A 174 6.21 15.40 1.64
CA ASP A 174 5.78 15.99 2.91
C ASP A 174 5.09 14.96 3.82
N MET A 175 4.50 13.92 3.23
CA MET A 175 3.93 12.79 3.93
C MET A 175 4.13 11.49 3.15
N ILE A 176 4.45 10.42 3.85
CA ILE A 176 4.34 9.04 3.39
C ILE A 176 3.31 8.32 4.27
N VAL A 177 2.46 7.54 3.64
CA VAL A 177 1.29 6.94 4.29
C VAL A 177 1.20 5.47 3.93
N GLY A 178 0.85 4.62 4.89
CA GLY A 178 0.66 3.21 4.61
C GLY A 178 0.03 2.42 5.75
N SER A 179 0.04 1.11 5.58
CA SER A 179 -0.62 0.14 6.46
C SER A 179 0.40 -0.71 7.22
N LEU A 180 0.12 -0.98 8.49
CA LEU A 180 0.96 -1.87 9.30
C LEU A 180 0.69 -3.36 9.01
N ILE A 181 -0.42 -3.71 8.37
CA ILE A 181 -0.66 -5.10 7.92
C ILE A 181 0.03 -5.42 6.58
N LYS A 182 0.88 -4.50 6.11
CA LYS A 182 1.75 -4.62 4.93
C LYS A 182 3.22 -4.65 5.35
N ASN A 183 4.10 -4.14 4.49
CA ASN A 183 5.56 -4.19 4.69
C ASN A 183 6.02 -3.80 6.11
N PRO A 184 5.65 -2.61 6.65
CA PRO A 184 6.24 -2.16 7.91
C PRO A 184 5.87 -2.99 9.14
N GLY A 185 4.76 -3.71 9.08
CA GLY A 185 4.36 -4.57 10.20
C GLY A 185 5.03 -5.94 10.22
N GLY A 186 5.80 -6.31 9.17
CA GLY A 186 6.60 -7.53 9.12
C GLY A 186 5.80 -8.82 9.36
N GLY A 187 4.49 -8.82 9.11
CA GLY A 187 3.58 -9.93 9.37
C GLY A 187 3.22 -10.12 10.86
N LEU A 188 3.63 -9.21 11.75
CA LEU A 188 3.35 -9.28 13.19
C LEU A 188 2.35 -8.22 13.67
N ALA A 189 2.26 -7.07 13.01
CA ALA A 189 1.31 -6.04 13.38
C ALA A 189 -0.12 -6.52 13.07
N PRO A 190 -1.00 -6.66 14.08
CA PRO A 190 -2.33 -7.24 13.86
C PRO A 190 -3.33 -6.26 13.24
N ILE A 191 -3.01 -4.98 13.22
CA ILE A 191 -3.84 -3.87 12.74
C ILE A 191 -2.95 -2.63 12.64
N GLY A 192 -3.48 -1.56 12.10
CA GLY A 192 -2.87 -0.24 12.22
C GLY A 192 -2.43 0.35 10.90
N GLY A 193 -2.10 1.63 10.98
CA GLY A 193 -1.52 2.40 9.89
C GLY A 193 -0.48 3.39 10.39
N TYR A 194 0.29 3.93 9.47
CA TYR A 194 1.26 4.97 9.75
C TYR A 194 1.11 6.16 8.81
N ILE A 195 1.43 7.33 9.33
CA ILE A 195 1.61 8.58 8.59
C ILE A 195 2.91 9.19 9.11
N CYS A 196 3.94 9.26 8.28
CA CYS A 196 5.22 9.89 8.60
C CYS A 196 5.39 11.11 7.71
N GLY A 197 5.89 12.23 8.24
CA GLY A 197 6.03 13.44 7.43
C GLY A 197 6.46 14.66 8.22
N THR A 198 6.12 15.84 7.67
CA THR A 198 6.35 17.09 8.36
C THR A 198 5.52 17.15 9.65
N LYS A 199 6.06 17.82 10.67
CA LYS A 199 5.38 17.98 11.97
C LYS A 199 3.97 18.53 11.81
N GLN A 200 3.80 19.53 10.94
CA GLN A 200 2.48 20.14 10.70
C GLN A 200 1.49 19.15 10.09
N CYS A 201 1.89 18.36 9.10
CA CYS A 201 1.01 17.38 8.47
C CYS A 201 0.59 16.30 9.45
N VAL A 202 1.54 15.79 10.24
CA VAL A 202 1.29 14.74 11.24
C VAL A 202 0.40 15.26 12.38
N GLU A 203 0.63 16.48 12.84
CA GLU A 203 -0.22 17.13 13.86
C GLU A 203 -1.68 17.26 13.36
N ASN A 204 -1.87 17.74 12.13
CA ASN A 204 -3.21 17.82 11.52
C ASN A 204 -3.89 16.45 11.50
N CYS A 205 -3.14 15.40 11.12
CA CYS A 205 -3.64 14.02 11.10
C CYS A 205 -4.03 13.54 12.50
N SER A 206 -3.26 13.89 13.53
CA SER A 206 -3.59 13.53 14.91
C SER A 206 -4.89 14.16 15.40
N TYR A 207 -5.13 15.42 15.04
CA TYR A 207 -6.38 16.11 15.35
C TYR A 207 -7.58 15.55 14.60
N ARG A 208 -7.36 14.98 13.41
CA ARG A 208 -8.43 14.34 12.66
C ARG A 208 -8.72 12.93 13.13
N LEU A 209 -7.69 12.19 13.58
CA LEU A 209 -7.83 10.85 14.13
C LEU A 209 -8.58 10.85 15.46
N THR A 210 -8.28 11.82 16.31
CA THR A 210 -8.90 11.99 17.63
C THR A 210 -9.79 13.25 17.59
N THR A 211 -9.35 14.32 18.22
CA THR A 211 -10.02 15.62 18.15
C THR A 211 -8.99 16.75 18.24
N PRO A 212 -9.31 17.94 17.70
CA PRO A 212 -8.50 19.13 17.98
C PRO A 212 -8.33 19.36 19.49
N GLY A 213 -7.12 19.63 19.90
CA GLY A 213 -6.73 19.84 21.30
C GLY A 213 -6.29 18.58 22.04
N LEU A 214 -6.70 17.37 21.63
CA LEU A 214 -6.20 16.10 22.17
C LEU A 214 -5.06 15.53 21.32
N GLY A 215 -5.25 15.45 20.01
CA GLY A 215 -4.22 15.02 19.09
C GLY A 215 -3.60 13.69 19.44
N LYS A 216 -2.26 13.67 19.56
CA LYS A 216 -1.45 12.47 19.84
C LYS A 216 -1.54 11.98 21.29
N GLU A 217 -2.09 12.77 22.22
CA GLU A 217 -2.03 12.49 23.65
C GLU A 217 -2.95 11.37 24.13
N VAL A 218 -3.89 10.92 23.29
CA VAL A 218 -4.89 9.91 23.66
C VAL A 218 -4.87 8.71 22.70
N GLY A 219 -5.54 7.65 23.13
CA GLY A 219 -5.70 6.42 22.38
C GLY A 219 -4.93 5.25 23.01
N ALA A 220 -5.67 4.25 23.45
CA ALA A 220 -5.08 3.04 24.03
C ALA A 220 -4.25 2.32 22.98
N ASN A 221 -3.11 1.75 23.39
CA ASN A 221 -2.23 0.97 22.52
C ASN A 221 -2.69 -0.48 22.30
N LEU A 222 -3.78 -0.90 22.95
CA LEU A 222 -4.44 -2.20 22.80
C LEU A 222 -3.52 -3.42 23.04
N GLY A 223 -2.38 -3.23 23.70
CA GLY A 223 -1.40 -4.30 23.95
C GLY A 223 -0.61 -4.75 22.72
N VAL A 224 -0.61 -3.97 21.62
CA VAL A 224 0.02 -4.37 20.34
C VAL A 224 1.43 -3.79 20.15
N MET A 225 1.93 -3.01 21.09
CA MET A 225 3.22 -2.31 20.93
C MET A 225 4.39 -3.27 20.65
N SER A 226 4.48 -4.38 21.37
CA SER A 226 5.54 -5.38 21.15
C SER A 226 5.53 -5.90 19.71
N SER A 227 4.33 -6.21 19.18
CA SER A 227 4.16 -6.66 17.79
C SER A 227 4.53 -5.57 16.77
N PHE A 228 4.25 -4.31 17.06
CA PHE A 228 4.62 -3.20 16.19
C PHE A 228 6.14 -2.99 16.13
N TYR A 229 6.81 -2.99 17.29
CA TYR A 229 8.27 -2.88 17.35
C TYR A 229 8.97 -4.06 16.69
N GLN A 230 8.56 -5.28 17.01
CA GLN A 230 9.16 -6.48 16.45
C GLN A 230 8.86 -6.60 14.94
N GLY A 231 7.65 -6.23 14.52
CA GLY A 231 7.25 -6.21 13.13
C GLY A 231 8.12 -5.27 12.31
N LEU A 232 8.31 -4.02 12.77
CA LEU A 232 9.19 -3.05 12.12
C LEU A 232 10.65 -3.56 12.05
N PHE A 233 11.15 -4.15 13.14
CA PHE A 233 12.51 -4.72 13.16
C PHE A 233 12.69 -5.85 12.13
N LEU A 234 11.68 -6.68 11.92
CA LEU A 234 11.74 -7.79 10.96
C LEU A 234 11.38 -7.39 9.54
N ALA A 235 10.70 -6.27 9.35
CA ALA A 235 10.15 -5.83 8.07
C ALA A 235 11.14 -5.89 6.89
N PRO A 236 12.38 -5.39 6.97
CA PRO A 236 13.32 -5.46 5.85
C PRO A 236 13.63 -6.89 5.42
N ASN A 237 13.76 -7.82 6.35
CA ASN A 237 14.00 -9.24 6.05
C ASN A 237 12.78 -9.92 5.42
N VAL A 238 11.58 -9.58 5.89
CA VAL A 238 10.33 -10.10 5.34
C VAL A 238 10.10 -9.56 3.93
N VAL A 239 10.35 -8.28 3.69
CA VAL A 239 10.29 -7.65 2.37
C VAL A 239 11.28 -8.31 1.40
N ALA A 240 12.51 -8.57 1.84
CA ALA A 240 13.50 -9.29 1.02
C ALA A 240 13.02 -10.72 0.68
N SER A 241 12.30 -11.38 1.57
CA SER A 241 11.70 -12.70 1.30
C SER A 241 10.57 -12.61 0.27
N ALA A 242 9.70 -11.60 0.39
CA ALA A 242 8.62 -11.34 -0.57
C ALA A 242 9.17 -11.02 -1.97
N LEU A 243 10.22 -10.18 -2.06
CA LEU A 243 10.89 -9.84 -3.33
C LEU A 243 11.48 -11.09 -4.02
N LYS A 244 12.12 -11.99 -3.26
CA LYS A 244 12.60 -13.26 -3.81
C LYS A 244 11.46 -14.13 -4.37
N GLY A 245 10.31 -14.14 -3.68
CA GLY A 245 9.09 -14.79 -4.17
C GLY A 245 8.61 -14.17 -5.47
N ALA A 246 8.46 -12.86 -5.52
CA ALA A 246 8.02 -12.13 -6.70
C ALA A 246 8.94 -12.38 -7.92
N ILE A 247 10.27 -12.29 -7.73
CA ILE A 247 11.27 -12.58 -8.78
C ILE A 247 11.17 -14.04 -9.27
N PHE A 248 10.97 -14.98 -8.35
CA PHE A 248 10.81 -16.39 -8.71
C PHE A 248 9.54 -16.61 -9.52
N ALA A 249 8.41 -15.99 -9.14
CA ALA A 249 7.17 -16.08 -9.90
C ALA A 249 7.35 -15.50 -11.32
N ALA A 250 7.94 -14.30 -11.45
CA ALA A 250 8.22 -13.70 -12.75
C ALA A 250 9.00 -14.67 -13.65
N ASN A 251 10.18 -15.14 -13.19
CA ASN A 251 11.04 -16.04 -13.97
C ASN A 251 10.37 -17.38 -14.30
N LEU A 252 9.49 -17.89 -13.44
CA LEU A 252 8.77 -19.14 -13.73
C LEU A 252 7.75 -18.92 -14.84
N PHE A 253 6.87 -17.92 -14.70
CA PHE A 253 5.75 -17.72 -15.62
C PHE A 253 6.19 -17.17 -16.99
N GLU A 254 7.27 -16.37 -17.06
CA GLU A 254 7.91 -15.99 -18.34
C GLU A 254 8.32 -17.21 -19.18
N LYS A 255 8.83 -18.29 -18.56
CA LYS A 255 9.21 -19.51 -19.29
C LYS A 255 8.02 -20.21 -19.96
N PHE A 256 6.81 -19.91 -19.52
CA PHE A 256 5.55 -20.41 -20.09
C PHE A 256 4.85 -19.36 -20.96
N ASN A 257 5.55 -18.28 -21.34
CA ASN A 257 5.12 -17.21 -22.22
C ASN A 257 3.95 -16.37 -21.68
N PHE A 258 3.82 -16.26 -20.36
CA PHE A 258 2.93 -15.28 -19.77
C PHE A 258 3.62 -13.91 -19.67
N ASN A 259 2.85 -12.85 -19.85
CA ASN A 259 3.33 -11.50 -19.61
C ASN A 259 3.41 -11.24 -18.10
N VAL A 260 4.56 -10.77 -17.62
CA VAL A 260 4.81 -10.52 -16.20
C VAL A 260 5.33 -9.10 -16.00
N ILE A 261 4.85 -8.40 -14.97
CA ILE A 261 5.18 -7.00 -14.71
C ILE A 261 5.48 -6.80 -13.22
N PRO A 262 6.74 -6.47 -12.87
CA PRO A 262 7.94 -6.34 -13.71
C PRO A 262 8.45 -7.70 -14.18
N ASP A 263 9.35 -7.70 -15.15
CA ASP A 263 10.02 -8.93 -15.60
C ASP A 263 11.00 -9.48 -14.56
N GLY A 264 11.52 -10.69 -14.79
CA GLY A 264 12.40 -11.36 -13.83
C GLY A 264 13.77 -10.70 -13.61
N LYS A 265 14.17 -9.72 -14.43
CA LYS A 265 15.46 -9.01 -14.38
C LYS A 265 15.31 -7.53 -14.04
N GLU A 266 14.10 -7.00 -14.14
CA GLU A 266 13.79 -5.60 -13.92
C GLU A 266 13.92 -5.24 -12.45
N SER A 267 14.37 -4.01 -12.17
CA SER A 267 14.42 -3.46 -10.82
C SER A 267 13.02 -3.37 -10.21
N ARG A 268 12.95 -3.63 -8.92
CA ARG A 268 11.69 -3.65 -8.21
C ARG A 268 11.55 -2.46 -7.29
N HIS A 269 10.34 -1.90 -7.25
CA HIS A 269 10.00 -0.72 -6.45
C HIS A 269 8.83 -0.97 -5.51
N ASP A 270 8.25 -2.19 -5.58
CA ASP A 270 7.29 -2.77 -4.65
C ASP A 270 7.45 -4.30 -4.59
N ILE A 271 6.66 -4.98 -3.75
CA ILE A 271 6.68 -6.44 -3.61
C ILE A 271 5.68 -7.16 -4.52
N ILE A 272 4.93 -6.44 -5.36
CA ILE A 272 3.86 -7.01 -6.18
C ILE A 272 4.43 -7.59 -7.48
N GLN A 273 3.99 -8.79 -7.82
CA GLN A 273 4.19 -9.41 -9.12
C GLN A 273 2.85 -9.55 -9.83
N ALA A 274 2.63 -8.77 -10.87
CA ALA A 274 1.52 -8.98 -11.78
C ALA A 274 1.88 -10.08 -12.81
N ILE A 275 0.93 -10.97 -13.09
CA ILE A 275 1.03 -12.00 -14.11
C ILE A 275 -0.25 -11.94 -14.94
N GLU A 276 -0.15 -11.56 -16.20
CA GLU A 276 -1.29 -11.48 -17.11
C GLU A 276 -1.52 -12.84 -17.75
N PHE A 277 -2.63 -13.46 -17.41
CA PHE A 277 -2.99 -14.77 -17.94
C PHE A 277 -3.85 -14.69 -19.20
N GLY A 278 -4.59 -13.58 -19.41
CA GLY A 278 -5.53 -13.45 -20.52
C GLY A 278 -6.75 -14.37 -20.42
N ASN A 279 -6.90 -15.10 -19.31
CA ASN A 279 -7.94 -16.10 -19.08
C ASN A 279 -8.38 -16.07 -17.60
N PRO A 280 -9.68 -15.92 -17.29
CA PRO A 280 -10.18 -15.91 -15.93
C PRO A 280 -9.94 -17.22 -15.17
N ASP A 281 -9.98 -18.38 -15.86
CA ASP A 281 -9.77 -19.69 -15.23
C ASP A 281 -8.33 -19.81 -14.69
N CYS A 282 -7.35 -19.21 -15.37
CA CYS A 282 -5.96 -19.16 -14.89
C CYS A 282 -5.83 -18.33 -13.60
N VAL A 283 -6.53 -17.19 -13.52
CA VAL A 283 -6.54 -16.34 -12.30
C VAL A 283 -7.13 -17.13 -11.14
N ILE A 284 -8.25 -17.80 -11.37
CA ILE A 284 -8.93 -18.63 -10.36
C ILE A 284 -8.04 -19.80 -9.90
N ALA A 285 -7.47 -20.55 -10.85
CA ALA A 285 -6.60 -21.68 -10.54
C ALA A 285 -5.35 -21.27 -9.78
N PHE A 286 -4.74 -20.13 -10.16
CA PHE A 286 -3.57 -19.58 -9.44
C PHE A 286 -3.93 -19.25 -7.99
N CYS A 287 -5.01 -18.49 -7.75
CA CYS A 287 -5.43 -18.13 -6.41
C CYS A 287 -5.79 -19.35 -5.56
N LYS A 288 -6.47 -20.35 -6.12
CA LYS A 288 -6.76 -21.62 -5.44
C LYS A 288 -5.46 -22.33 -5.01
N GLY A 289 -4.45 -22.37 -5.87
CA GLY A 289 -3.15 -22.98 -5.57
C GLY A 289 -2.38 -22.24 -4.47
N ILE A 290 -2.43 -20.91 -4.46
CA ILE A 290 -1.85 -20.10 -3.35
C ILE A 290 -2.60 -20.39 -2.04
N GLN A 291 -3.95 -20.46 -2.06
CA GLN A 291 -4.74 -20.74 -0.86
C GLN A 291 -4.40 -22.11 -0.25
N VAL A 292 -4.21 -23.14 -1.06
CA VAL A 292 -3.80 -24.48 -0.59
C VAL A 292 -2.43 -24.46 0.11
N ALA A 293 -1.57 -23.51 -0.22
CA ALA A 293 -0.26 -23.33 0.41
C ALA A 293 -0.30 -22.40 1.64
N ALA A 294 -1.43 -21.77 1.93
CA ALA A 294 -1.54 -20.83 3.05
C ALA A 294 -1.37 -21.55 4.40
N PRO A 295 -0.80 -20.89 5.43
CA PRO A 295 -0.62 -21.48 6.75
C PRO A 295 -1.93 -21.59 7.54
N VAL A 296 -2.93 -20.80 7.15
CA VAL A 296 -4.26 -20.73 7.78
C VAL A 296 -5.30 -20.91 6.68
N ASP A 297 -6.41 -21.58 7.00
CA ASP A 297 -7.55 -21.75 6.09
C ASP A 297 -7.21 -22.41 4.73
N SER A 298 -6.14 -23.21 4.66
CA SER A 298 -5.71 -23.89 3.44
C SER A 298 -6.73 -24.87 2.85
N TYR A 299 -7.71 -25.28 3.64
CA TYR A 299 -8.80 -26.16 3.22
C TYR A 299 -9.95 -25.42 2.52
N LEU A 300 -9.98 -24.11 2.58
CA LEU A 300 -10.98 -23.28 1.90
C LEU A 300 -10.63 -23.13 0.42
N THR A 301 -11.66 -23.02 -0.41
CA THR A 301 -11.51 -22.76 -1.83
C THR A 301 -12.00 -21.34 -2.11
N PRO A 302 -11.11 -20.42 -2.49
CA PRO A 302 -11.53 -19.06 -2.85
C PRO A 302 -12.33 -19.08 -4.16
N GLU A 303 -13.33 -18.20 -4.23
CA GLU A 303 -14.14 -17.96 -5.41
C GLU A 303 -14.28 -16.47 -5.68
N PRO A 304 -14.46 -16.05 -6.94
CA PRO A 304 -14.73 -14.65 -7.25
C PRO A 304 -16.04 -14.18 -6.60
N TRP A 305 -16.03 -12.97 -6.03
CA TRP A 305 -17.22 -12.35 -5.44
C TRP A 305 -17.17 -10.82 -5.51
N ASP A 306 -18.32 -10.17 -5.37
CA ASP A 306 -18.42 -8.72 -5.37
C ASP A 306 -17.92 -8.17 -4.04
N MET A 307 -16.73 -7.58 -4.05
CA MET A 307 -16.12 -6.99 -2.89
C MET A 307 -16.46 -5.49 -2.78
N PRO A 308 -16.71 -4.97 -1.56
CA PRO A 308 -16.92 -3.55 -1.36
C PRO A 308 -15.74 -2.70 -1.86
N GLY A 309 -16.02 -1.65 -2.62
CA GLY A 309 -15.01 -0.73 -3.14
C GLY A 309 -14.43 -1.09 -4.52
N TYR A 310 -14.83 -2.21 -5.12
CA TYR A 310 -14.34 -2.66 -6.44
C TYR A 310 -15.45 -2.64 -7.49
N ASP A 311 -15.06 -2.49 -8.77
CA ASP A 311 -15.97 -2.39 -9.92
C ASP A 311 -16.20 -3.71 -10.66
N ALA A 312 -15.52 -4.78 -10.26
CA ALA A 312 -15.63 -6.13 -10.79
C ALA A 312 -15.46 -7.18 -9.69
N PRO A 313 -15.99 -8.40 -9.86
CA PRO A 313 -15.71 -9.48 -8.92
C PRO A 313 -14.21 -9.72 -8.77
N VAL A 314 -13.75 -9.92 -7.54
CA VAL A 314 -12.35 -10.21 -7.21
C VAL A 314 -12.26 -11.59 -6.57
N ILE A 315 -11.25 -12.36 -6.97
CA ILE A 315 -10.83 -13.56 -6.23
C ILE A 315 -9.62 -13.23 -5.38
N MET A 316 -9.61 -13.72 -4.13
CA MET A 316 -8.51 -13.46 -3.19
C MET A 316 -8.11 -14.73 -2.46
N ALA A 317 -6.83 -15.07 -2.51
CA ALA A 317 -6.20 -16.07 -1.67
C ALA A 317 -5.45 -15.35 -0.54
N ALA A 318 -5.97 -15.44 0.67
CA ALA A 318 -5.52 -14.66 1.82
C ALA A 318 -5.58 -15.47 3.12
N GLY A 319 -5.07 -16.68 3.13
CA GLY A 319 -4.92 -17.50 4.32
C GLY A 319 -3.74 -17.02 5.17
N ALA A 320 -3.97 -15.98 5.97
CA ALA A 320 -2.97 -15.26 6.72
C ALA A 320 -3.24 -15.32 8.23
N PHE A 321 -2.18 -15.22 9.07
CA PHE A 321 -2.30 -15.13 10.53
C PHE A 321 -2.90 -13.79 10.96
N VAL A 322 -2.59 -12.72 10.22
CA VAL A 322 -3.13 -11.39 10.44
C VAL A 322 -4.20 -11.10 9.39
N SER A 323 -5.40 -10.77 9.84
CA SER A 323 -6.54 -10.49 8.96
C SER A 323 -6.20 -9.38 7.94
N GLY A 324 -6.32 -9.71 6.65
CA GLY A 324 -6.04 -8.79 5.55
C GLY A 324 -4.56 -8.51 5.28
N SER A 325 -3.64 -9.22 5.94
CA SER A 325 -2.20 -9.05 5.75
C SER A 325 -1.77 -9.50 4.37
N SER A 326 -1.23 -8.56 3.59
CA SER A 326 -0.71 -8.82 2.25
C SER A 326 0.83 -8.90 2.18
N ILE A 327 1.53 -8.73 3.31
CA ILE A 327 2.95 -9.10 3.42
C ILE A 327 3.13 -10.61 3.70
N GLU A 328 2.09 -11.28 4.18
CA GLU A 328 2.00 -12.73 4.18
C GLU A 328 1.71 -13.24 2.75
N LEU A 329 1.84 -14.54 2.53
CA LEU A 329 1.60 -15.12 1.20
C LEU A 329 0.16 -14.85 0.77
N SER A 330 -0.01 -14.08 -0.31
CA SER A 330 -1.33 -13.75 -0.86
C SER A 330 -1.28 -13.58 -2.38
N ALA A 331 -2.44 -13.76 -3.00
CA ALA A 331 -2.66 -13.45 -4.40
C ALA A 331 -4.11 -13.05 -4.59
N ASP A 332 -4.32 -12.04 -5.38
CA ASP A 332 -5.66 -11.57 -5.73
C ASP A 332 -5.72 -11.13 -7.20
N GLY A 333 -6.90 -11.02 -7.74
CA GLY A 333 -7.10 -10.53 -9.08
C GLY A 333 -8.56 -10.23 -9.40
N PRO A 334 -8.85 -9.10 -10.05
CA PRO A 334 -10.17 -8.82 -10.58
C PRO A 334 -10.47 -9.71 -11.78
N ILE A 335 -11.69 -10.20 -11.87
CA ILE A 335 -12.16 -11.04 -12.99
C ILE A 335 -12.61 -10.14 -14.13
N LYS A 336 -11.64 -9.43 -14.70
CA LYS A 336 -11.82 -8.56 -15.88
C LYS A 336 -10.52 -8.55 -16.71
N PRO A 337 -10.61 -8.27 -18.03
CA PRO A 337 -9.39 -8.15 -18.85
C PRO A 337 -8.39 -7.15 -18.25
N PRO A 338 -7.07 -7.42 -18.31
CA PRO A 338 -6.42 -8.52 -19.04
C PRO A 338 -6.37 -9.86 -18.28
N TYR A 339 -7.17 -10.07 -17.23
CA TYR A 339 -7.17 -11.26 -16.38
C TYR A 339 -5.79 -11.52 -15.77
N ALA A 340 -5.35 -10.55 -15.00
CA ALA A 340 -4.09 -10.59 -14.28
C ALA A 340 -4.29 -11.00 -12.83
N VAL A 341 -3.32 -11.73 -12.29
CA VAL A 341 -3.19 -11.96 -10.86
C VAL A 341 -2.09 -11.07 -10.29
N TYR A 342 -2.29 -10.60 -9.08
CA TYR A 342 -1.32 -9.80 -8.32
C TYR A 342 -0.86 -10.65 -7.14
N PHE A 343 0.30 -11.27 -7.31
CA PHE A 343 0.96 -12.07 -6.28
C PHE A 343 1.83 -11.18 -5.41
N GLN A 344 1.80 -11.40 -4.10
CA GLN A 344 2.55 -10.59 -3.15
C GLN A 344 2.86 -11.33 -1.85
N GLY A 345 3.87 -10.86 -1.14
CA GLY A 345 4.18 -11.31 0.20
C GLY A 345 4.89 -12.65 0.28
N GLY A 346 4.91 -13.14 1.49
CA GLY A 346 5.61 -14.34 1.91
C GLY A 346 6.60 -14.04 3.02
N LEU A 347 6.22 -14.35 4.28
CA LEU A 347 7.06 -14.11 5.47
C LEU A 347 8.43 -14.77 5.37
N THR A 348 8.51 -15.88 4.65
CA THR A 348 9.76 -16.57 4.33
C THR A 348 9.82 -16.90 2.84
N TRP A 349 11.01 -16.80 2.27
CA TRP A 349 11.27 -17.20 0.90
C TRP A 349 10.82 -18.63 0.57
N HIS A 350 11.04 -19.56 1.49
CA HIS A 350 10.70 -20.98 1.28
C HIS A 350 9.19 -21.19 1.15
N HIS A 351 8.39 -20.44 1.94
CA HIS A 351 6.93 -20.50 1.88
C HIS A 351 6.42 -19.83 0.58
N ALA A 352 6.95 -18.67 0.21
CA ALA A 352 6.60 -18.01 -1.05
C ALA A 352 6.86 -18.93 -2.25
N LYS A 353 8.04 -19.57 -2.30
CA LYS A 353 8.39 -20.54 -3.35
C LYS A 353 7.42 -21.72 -3.37
N LEU A 354 7.09 -22.30 -2.22
CA LEU A 354 6.12 -23.40 -2.12
C LEU A 354 4.76 -23.00 -2.68
N GLY A 355 4.26 -21.82 -2.30
CA GLY A 355 2.97 -21.28 -2.78
C GLY A 355 2.94 -21.13 -4.28
N ILE A 356 3.97 -20.54 -4.87
CA ILE A 356 4.08 -20.36 -6.32
C ILE A 356 4.12 -21.72 -7.05
N LEU A 357 4.86 -22.68 -6.54
CA LEU A 357 4.92 -24.03 -7.13
C LEU A 357 3.57 -24.76 -7.00
N LYS A 358 2.84 -24.59 -5.92
CA LYS A 358 1.47 -25.13 -5.74
C LYS A 358 0.49 -24.48 -6.72
N ALA A 359 0.55 -23.15 -6.88
CA ALA A 359 -0.26 -22.45 -7.86
C ALA A 359 0.01 -22.92 -9.27
N PHE A 360 1.28 -23.03 -9.64
CA PHE A 360 1.68 -23.54 -10.93
C PHE A 360 1.23 -24.98 -11.16
N GLN A 361 1.42 -25.88 -10.18
CA GLN A 361 0.96 -27.27 -10.26
C GLN A 361 -0.55 -27.37 -10.44
N ASN A 362 -1.32 -26.57 -9.70
CA ASN A 362 -2.77 -26.53 -9.84
C ASN A 362 -3.20 -26.14 -11.27
N MET A 363 -2.52 -25.17 -11.88
CA MET A 363 -2.78 -24.77 -13.27
C MET A 363 -2.41 -25.87 -14.29
N VAL A 364 -1.38 -26.67 -14.00
CA VAL A 364 -1.01 -27.84 -14.83
C VAL A 364 -2.06 -28.94 -14.70
N ASP A 365 -2.50 -29.24 -13.47
CA ASP A 365 -3.48 -30.28 -13.19
C ASP A 365 -4.85 -29.95 -13.83
N ASP A 366 -5.21 -28.66 -13.87
CA ASP A 366 -6.42 -28.16 -14.54
C ASP A 366 -6.26 -28.05 -16.08
N GLY A 367 -5.09 -28.41 -16.65
CA GLY A 367 -4.83 -28.37 -18.09
C GLY A 367 -4.66 -26.96 -18.68
N LEU A 368 -4.46 -25.96 -17.83
CA LEU A 368 -4.29 -24.56 -18.23
C LEU A 368 -2.86 -24.23 -18.64
N ILE A 369 -1.90 -25.04 -18.19
CA ILE A 369 -0.48 -24.98 -18.60
C ILE A 369 -0.04 -26.36 -19.09
N THR A 370 0.62 -26.40 -20.26
CA THR A 370 1.20 -27.64 -20.80
C THR A 370 2.70 -27.66 -20.53
N LEU A 371 3.18 -28.70 -19.84
CA LEU A 371 4.62 -28.92 -19.68
C LEU A 371 5.20 -29.38 -21.03
N LYS A 372 6.25 -28.72 -21.48
CA LYS A 372 6.98 -29.08 -22.70
C LYS A 372 8.11 -30.03 -22.38
#